data_0d0762e1a247eaaf58fcce748f0924c5
#
_entry.id   0d0762e1a247eaaf58fcce748f0924c5
#
_cell.length_a   1.000
_cell.length_b   1.000
_cell.length_c   1.000
_cell.angle_alpha   90.00
_cell.angle_beta   90.00
_cell.angle_gamma   90.00
#
_symmetry.space_group_name_H-M   'P 1'
#
loop_
_entity.id
_entity.type
_entity.pdbx_description
1 polymer ?
#
loop_
_entity_poly.entity_id
_entity_poly.type
_entity_poly.pdbx_seq_one_letter_code
_entity_poly.pdbx_strand_id
1 'polypeptide(L)' 'MQKLFKKVEYSPEVDALVITLSDNPPRYGKSVGDSIIIHFDEKSQPVEIEILNASDLVLSSVEAITAKAKGRTL' A
#
# COMPACT_ATOMS: atom_id res chain seq x y z
N MET A 1 -14.80 5.35 14.54
CA MET A 1 -14.34 4.51 13.42
C MET A 1 -12.95 3.96 13.69
N GLN A 2 -12.77 2.70 13.37
CA GLN A 2 -11.52 2.00 13.63
C GLN A 2 -10.54 2.18 12.49
N LYS A 3 -9.30 2.48 12.81
CA LYS A 3 -8.26 2.58 11.78
C LYS A 3 -7.87 1.20 11.28
N LEU A 4 -7.66 1.08 9.98
CA LEU A 4 -7.18 -0.14 9.38
C LEU A 4 -5.66 -0.24 9.42
N PHE A 5 -4.98 0.87 9.72
CA PHE A 5 -3.53 0.90 9.78
C PHE A 5 -3.08 1.80 10.93
N LYS A 6 -1.85 1.59 11.39
CA LYS A 6 -1.26 2.36 12.48
C LYS A 6 -0.42 3.52 12.00
N LYS A 7 0.24 3.37 10.87
CA LYS A 7 1.20 4.34 10.41
C LYS A 7 1.41 4.22 8.92
N VAL A 8 1.65 5.34 8.27
CA VAL A 8 1.99 5.40 6.85
C VAL A 8 3.24 6.25 6.70
N GLU A 9 4.26 5.72 6.02
CA GLU A 9 5.49 6.44 5.76
C GLU A 9 5.86 6.36 4.30
N TYR A 10 6.23 7.50 3.74
CA TYR A 10 6.68 7.59 2.36
C TYR A 10 8.13 8.02 2.32
N SER A 11 8.95 7.31 1.53
CA SER A 11 10.35 7.63 1.32
C SER A 11 10.53 8.13 -0.10
N PRO A 12 10.64 9.44 -0.31
CA PRO A 12 10.74 9.99 -1.66
C PRO A 12 12.01 9.57 -2.40
N GLU A 13 13.09 9.30 -1.69
CA GLU A 13 14.35 8.91 -2.31
C GLU A 13 14.24 7.63 -3.13
N VAL A 14 13.39 6.71 -2.70
CA VAL A 14 13.21 5.42 -3.36
C VAL A 14 11.79 5.22 -3.85
N ASP A 15 10.94 6.21 -3.68
CA ASP A 15 9.54 6.17 -4.09
C ASP A 15 8.83 4.94 -3.51
N ALA A 16 9.00 4.74 -2.21
CA ALA A 16 8.39 3.61 -1.52
C ALA A 16 7.46 4.09 -0.42
N LEU A 17 6.32 3.43 -0.31
CA LEU A 17 5.32 3.70 0.72
C LEU A 17 5.20 2.49 1.62
N VAL A 18 5.27 2.70 2.93
CA VAL A 18 5.13 1.62 3.90
C VAL A 18 3.92 1.89 4.77
N ILE A 19 3.02 0.95 4.81
CA ILE A 19 1.81 1.01 5.63
C ILE A 19 1.94 -0.02 6.74
N THR A 20 2.00 0.43 7.98
CA THR A 20 2.10 -0.44 9.14
C THR A 20 0.71 -0.78 9.66
N LEU A 21 0.40 -2.05 9.76
CA LEU A 21 -0.90 -2.53 10.22
C LEU A 21 -0.88 -3.01 11.66
N SER A 22 0.26 -3.48 12.10
CA SER A 22 0.41 -4.10 13.42
C SER A 22 1.83 -3.90 13.93
N ASP A 23 2.01 -3.94 15.24
CA ASP A 23 3.33 -3.84 15.86
C ASP A 23 4.02 -5.20 15.97
N ASN A 24 3.35 -6.28 15.58
CA ASN A 24 3.94 -7.60 15.65
C ASN A 24 5.14 -7.69 14.69
N PRO A 25 6.20 -8.43 15.10
CA PRO A 25 7.37 -8.56 14.23
C PRO A 25 7.01 -9.30 12.95
N PRO A 26 7.48 -8.82 11.81
CA PRO A 26 7.27 -9.54 10.56
C PRO A 26 8.07 -10.83 10.52
N ARG A 27 7.47 -11.88 10.00
CA ARG A 27 8.10 -13.18 9.91
C ARG A 27 8.50 -13.52 8.48
N TYR A 28 7.63 -13.22 7.52
CA TYR A 28 7.91 -13.46 6.11
C TYR A 28 7.17 -12.45 5.27
N GLY A 29 7.67 -12.29 4.03
CA GLY A 29 7.06 -11.39 3.06
C GLY A 29 6.56 -12.14 1.85
N LYS A 30 5.51 -11.61 1.23
CA LYS A 30 4.92 -12.18 0.04
C LYS A 30 4.69 -11.09 -0.98
N SER A 31 5.17 -11.29 -2.19
CA SER A 31 4.97 -10.34 -3.28
C SER A 31 3.58 -10.48 -3.87
N VAL A 32 2.93 -9.35 -4.12
CA VAL A 32 1.65 -9.29 -4.79
C VAL A 32 1.88 -8.44 -6.03
N GLY A 33 2.01 -9.08 -7.19
CA GLY A 33 2.39 -8.38 -8.39
C GLY A 33 3.85 -7.93 -8.32
N ASP A 34 4.18 -6.85 -9.05
CA ASP A 34 5.55 -6.40 -9.17
C ASP A 34 5.96 -5.34 -8.16
N SER A 35 5.00 -4.71 -7.51
CA SER A 35 5.29 -3.51 -6.71
C SER A 35 4.83 -3.57 -5.27
N ILE A 36 4.17 -4.63 -4.87
CA ILE A 36 3.60 -4.72 -3.52
C ILE A 36 4.17 -5.93 -2.80
N ILE A 37 4.63 -5.71 -1.58
CA ILE A 37 5.10 -6.78 -0.71
C ILE A 37 4.31 -6.68 0.59
N ILE A 38 3.70 -7.78 0.99
CA ILE A 38 2.97 -7.83 2.26
C ILE A 38 3.76 -8.69 3.23
N HIS A 39 4.05 -8.15 4.40
CA HIS A 39 4.77 -8.85 5.46
C HIS A 39 3.77 -9.39 6.46
N PHE A 40 4.00 -10.62 6.89
CA PHE A 40 3.10 -11.33 7.80
C PHE A 40 3.86 -11.73 9.06
N ASP A 41 3.13 -11.83 10.18
CA ASP A 41 3.70 -12.33 11.41
C ASP A 41 3.67 -13.85 11.44
N GLU A 42 4.06 -14.44 12.57
CA GLU A 42 4.13 -15.90 12.68
C GLU A 42 2.75 -16.57 12.66
N LYS A 43 1.68 -15.80 12.85
CA LYS A 43 0.31 -16.31 12.76
C LYS A 43 -0.29 -16.02 11.40
N SER A 44 0.52 -15.61 10.43
CA SER A 44 0.09 -15.28 9.08
C SER A 44 -0.90 -14.13 9.02
N GLN A 45 -0.80 -13.22 9.98
CA GLN A 45 -1.58 -11.99 9.94
C GLN A 45 -0.74 -10.88 9.29
N PRO A 46 -1.32 -10.07 8.42
CA PRO A 46 -0.54 -9.00 7.78
C PRO A 46 -0.13 -7.94 8.80
N VAL A 47 1.13 -7.56 8.79
CA VAL A 47 1.65 -6.55 9.71
C VAL A 47 2.14 -5.31 8.99
N GLU A 48 2.49 -5.42 7.71
CA GLU A 48 3.04 -4.30 6.98
C GLU A 48 2.85 -4.50 5.49
N ILE A 49 2.55 -3.41 4.78
CA ILE A 49 2.45 -3.42 3.32
C ILE A 49 3.49 -2.45 2.79
N GLU A 50 4.33 -2.93 1.89
CA GLU A 50 5.36 -2.11 1.26
C GLU A 50 5.02 -1.94 -0.21
N ILE A 51 4.92 -0.69 -0.67
CA ILE A 51 4.56 -0.40 -2.05
C ILE A 51 5.74 0.29 -2.71
N LEU A 52 6.30 -0.37 -3.72
CA LEU A 52 7.39 0.17 -4.51
C LEU A 52 6.83 0.93 -5.69
N ASN A 53 7.55 1.92 -6.17
CA ASN A 53 7.07 2.80 -7.24
C ASN A 53 5.70 3.38 -6.89
N ALA A 54 5.59 3.87 -5.66
CA ALA A 54 4.30 4.29 -5.11
C ALA A 54 3.66 5.42 -5.91
N SER A 55 4.47 6.29 -6.52
CA SER A 55 3.95 7.38 -7.35
C SER A 55 3.13 6.85 -8.51
N ASP A 56 3.56 5.76 -9.12
CA ASP A 56 2.83 5.18 -10.26
C ASP A 56 1.45 4.70 -9.84
N LEU A 57 1.36 4.08 -8.68
CA LEU A 57 0.10 3.60 -8.18
C LEU A 57 -0.86 4.76 -7.89
N VAL A 58 -0.34 5.80 -7.23
CA VAL A 58 -1.16 6.97 -6.90
C VAL A 58 -1.61 7.68 -8.17
N LEU A 59 -0.70 7.86 -9.13
CA LEU A 59 -1.04 8.54 -10.38
C LEU A 59 -2.12 7.79 -11.15
N SER A 60 -2.01 6.48 -11.25
CA SER A 60 -3.03 5.66 -11.91
C SER A 60 -4.39 5.83 -11.23
N SER A 61 -4.39 5.87 -9.90
CA SER A 61 -5.63 6.04 -9.14
C SER A 61 -6.24 7.41 -9.37
N VAL A 62 -5.40 8.45 -9.43
CA VAL A 62 -5.87 9.82 -9.69
C VAL A 62 -6.47 9.92 -11.09
N GLU A 63 -5.86 9.30 -12.07
CA GLU A 63 -6.38 9.29 -13.43
C GLU A 63 -7.75 8.64 -13.50
N ALA A 64 -7.92 7.51 -12.84
CA ALA A 64 -9.20 6.81 -12.81
C ALA A 64 -10.28 7.64 -12.11
N ILE A 65 -9.93 8.25 -10.99
CA ILE A 65 -10.87 9.09 -10.24
C ILE A 65 -11.26 10.32 -11.05
N THR A 66 -10.30 10.92 -11.74
CA THR A 66 -10.55 12.10 -12.55
C THR A 66 -11.51 11.79 -13.71
N ALA A 67 -11.33 10.64 -14.33
CA ALA A 67 -12.23 10.22 -15.40
C ALA A 67 -13.66 10.08 -14.89
N LYS A 68 -13.84 9.51 -13.72
CA LYS A 68 -15.15 9.39 -13.10
C LYS A 68 -15.75 10.75 -12.76
N ALA A 69 -14.93 11.65 -12.22
CA ALA A 69 -15.39 12.97 -11.80
C ALA A 69 -15.87 13.81 -12.97
N LYS A 70 -15.38 13.53 -14.17
CA LYS A 70 -15.83 14.23 -15.37
C LYS A 70 -17.20 13.78 -15.85
N GLY A 71 -17.86 12.93 -15.06
CA GLY A 71 -19.21 12.50 -15.39
C GLY A 71 -19.29 11.51 -16.54
N ARG A 72 -18.21 10.84 -16.82
CA ARG A 72 -18.19 9.86 -17.88
C ARG A 72 -18.89 8.60 -17.44
N THR A 73 -19.70 8.11 -18.30
CA THR A 73 -20.30 6.81 -18.06
C THR A 73 -19.27 5.78 -18.47
N LEU A 74 -18.85 5.06 -17.54
CA LEU A 74 -17.81 4.08 -17.79
C LEU A 74 -18.40 2.69 -17.91
#